data_6539d62d5aacc5fe54a7933a9bb2c01b
#
_entry.id   6539d62d5aacc5fe54a7933a9bb2c01b
#
_cell.length_a   1.000
_cell.length_b   1.000
_cell.length_c   1.000
_cell.angle_alpha   90.00
_cell.angle_beta   90.00
_cell.angle_gamma   90.00
#
_symmetry.space_group_name_H-M   'P 1'
#
loop_
_entity.id
_entity.type
_entity.pdbx_description
1 polymer ?
#
loop_
_entity_poly.entity_id
_entity_poly.type
_entity_poly.pdbx_seq_one_letter_code
_entity_poly.pdbx_strand_id
1 'polypeptide(L)'
;MKEHTLFLQAAFPAGERECRNKASWYREEFEKILWQTVQLSDGMAGKDVLCSGEVFTEFTMRAEQQTERLTQIPIDSRITQAEEKLRPGCPGDIDERMIWQICQLNQRVLQLLSGLIMFKKQILREVTSCRMYAAG
;
A
#
# COMPACT_ATOMS: atom_id res chain seq x y z
N MET A 1 -0.36 -1.44 4.08
CA MET A 1 0.14 -0.05 4.23
C MET A 1 -0.46 0.91 3.21
N LYS A 2 -0.70 0.48 1.96
CA LYS A 2 -1.40 1.29 0.93
C LYS A 2 -2.73 1.85 1.46
N GLU A 3 -3.59 1.01 2.02
CA GLU A 3 -4.89 1.41 2.58
C GLU A 3 -4.76 2.38 3.76
N HIS A 4 -3.79 2.15 4.64
CA HIS A 4 -3.55 3.05 5.77
C HIS A 4 -3.16 4.46 5.32
N THR A 5 -2.37 4.59 4.26
CA THR A 5 -1.98 5.89 3.72
C THR A 5 -3.12 6.55 2.93
N LEU A 6 -3.98 5.76 2.29
CA LEU A 6 -5.20 6.26 1.65
C LEU A 6 -6.16 6.86 2.69
N PHE A 7 -6.43 6.14 3.77
CA PHE A 7 -7.28 6.65 4.86
C PHE A 7 -6.68 7.89 5.53
N LEU A 8 -5.36 7.90 5.71
CA LEU A 8 -4.67 9.07 6.25
C LEU A 8 -4.82 10.27 5.30
N GLN A 9 -4.64 10.09 3.99
CA GLN A 9 -4.86 11.13 2.98
C GLN A 9 -6.30 11.66 2.99
N ALA A 10 -7.28 10.76 3.10
CA ALA A 10 -8.70 11.12 3.12
C ALA A 10 -9.11 11.87 4.41
N ALA A 11 -8.42 11.61 5.52
CA ALA A 11 -8.72 12.21 6.82
C ALA A 11 -8.22 13.66 6.95
N PHE A 12 -7.28 14.11 6.11
CA PHE A 12 -6.79 15.49 6.19
C PHE A 12 -7.80 16.51 5.64
N PRO A 13 -8.04 17.62 6.34
CA PRO A 13 -8.79 18.75 5.81
C PRO A 13 -8.21 19.29 4.50
N ALA A 14 -9.05 19.96 3.70
CA ALA A 14 -8.62 20.49 2.41
C ALA A 14 -7.47 21.53 2.51
N GLY A 15 -7.36 22.22 3.65
CA GLY A 15 -6.30 23.18 3.95
C GLY A 15 -4.93 22.53 4.19
N GLU A 16 -4.90 21.28 4.64
CA GLU A 16 -3.67 20.55 4.98
C GLU A 16 -3.02 19.90 3.75
N ARG A 17 -2.72 20.73 2.74
CA ARG A 17 -2.21 20.25 1.42
C ARG A 17 -0.90 19.50 1.54
N GLU A 18 0.03 19.97 2.38
CA GLU A 18 1.34 19.35 2.55
C GLU A 18 1.20 17.94 3.14
N CYS A 19 0.40 17.79 4.18
CA CYS A 19 0.13 16.49 4.79
C CYS A 19 -0.58 15.53 3.82
N ARG A 20 -1.55 16.03 3.06
CA ARG A 20 -2.24 15.26 2.01
C ARG A 20 -1.28 14.79 0.92
N ASN A 21 -0.42 15.67 0.42
CA ASN A 21 0.57 15.32 -0.61
C ASN A 21 1.58 14.30 -0.10
N LYS A 22 2.02 14.43 1.15
CA LYS A 22 2.94 13.48 1.77
C LYS A 22 2.29 12.11 1.97
N ALA A 23 1.03 12.06 2.40
CA ALA A 23 0.27 10.81 2.50
C ALA A 23 0.07 10.16 1.12
N SER A 24 -0.24 10.95 0.08
CA SER A 24 -0.34 10.48 -1.31
C SER A 24 0.97 9.89 -1.80
N TRP A 25 2.08 10.57 -1.54
CA TRP A 25 3.41 10.07 -1.91
C TRP A 25 3.71 8.71 -1.27
N TYR A 26 3.45 8.52 0.04
CA TYR A 26 3.62 7.22 0.68
C TYR A 26 2.71 6.15 0.07
N ARG A 27 1.46 6.49 -0.25
CA ARG A 27 0.53 5.58 -0.92
C ARG A 27 1.09 5.10 -2.26
N GLU A 28 1.54 6.02 -3.09
CA GLU A 28 2.11 5.72 -4.41
C GLU A 28 3.38 4.86 -4.31
N GLU A 29 4.25 5.13 -3.33
CA GLU A 29 5.45 4.32 -3.11
C GLU A 29 5.11 2.89 -2.64
N PHE A 30 4.11 2.72 -1.77
CA PHE A 30 3.63 1.39 -1.39
C PHE A 30 2.92 0.67 -2.55
N GLU A 31 2.22 1.37 -3.42
CA GLU A 31 1.63 0.80 -4.65
C GLU A 31 2.71 0.27 -5.58
N LYS A 32 3.80 0.99 -5.78
CA LYS A 32 4.95 0.54 -6.59
C LYS A 32 5.57 -0.74 -6.01
N ILE A 33 5.74 -0.80 -4.69
CA ILE A 33 6.28 -1.99 -4.02
C ILE A 33 5.31 -3.17 -4.17
N LEU A 34 4.02 -2.94 -3.96
CA LEU A 34 3.00 -3.99 -4.09
C LEU A 34 2.97 -4.53 -5.52
N TRP A 35 3.03 -3.66 -6.53
CA TRP A 35 3.13 -4.07 -7.93
C TRP A 35 4.34 -4.96 -8.19
N GLN A 36 5.52 -4.58 -7.71
CA GLN A 36 6.74 -5.38 -7.84
C GLN A 36 6.61 -6.72 -7.11
N THR A 37 6.00 -6.73 -5.92
CA THR A 37 5.75 -7.95 -5.15
C THR A 37 4.83 -8.91 -5.90
N VAL A 38 3.74 -8.40 -6.46
CA VAL A 38 2.79 -9.20 -7.27
C VAL A 38 3.50 -9.83 -8.47
N GLN A 39 4.33 -9.06 -9.18
CA GLN A 39 5.10 -9.59 -10.32
C GLN A 39 6.09 -10.68 -9.92
N LEU A 40 6.77 -10.54 -8.77
CA LEU A 40 7.69 -11.55 -8.26
C LEU A 40 6.95 -12.80 -7.73
N SER A 41 5.71 -12.66 -7.29
CA SER A 41 4.91 -13.75 -6.72
C SER A 41 4.27 -14.65 -7.79
N ASP A 42 4.17 -14.19 -9.03
CA ASP A 42 3.53 -14.97 -10.10
C ASP A 42 4.34 -16.24 -10.42
N GLY A 43 3.69 -17.39 -10.25
CA GLY A 43 4.32 -18.69 -10.40
C GLY A 43 5.20 -19.13 -9.20
N MET A 44 5.19 -18.38 -8.10
CA MET A 44 6.00 -18.64 -6.90
C MET A 44 5.18 -18.80 -5.63
N ALA A 45 4.05 -18.10 -5.52
CA ALA A 45 3.18 -18.19 -4.36
C ALA A 45 2.50 -19.56 -4.27
N GLY A 46 2.47 -20.15 -3.08
CA GLY A 46 1.77 -21.41 -2.83
C GLY A 46 0.27 -21.28 -3.08
N LYS A 47 -0.38 -22.35 -3.53
CA LYS A 47 -1.82 -22.38 -3.80
C LYS A 47 -2.64 -22.05 -2.55
N ASP A 48 -2.21 -22.51 -1.39
CA ASP A 48 -2.82 -22.22 -0.09
C ASP A 48 -2.85 -20.74 0.22
N VAL A 49 -1.76 -20.01 -0.05
CA VAL A 49 -1.66 -18.55 0.11
C VAL A 49 -2.62 -17.83 -0.84
N LEU A 50 -2.64 -18.22 -2.13
CA LEU A 50 -3.52 -17.59 -3.12
C LEU A 50 -5.00 -17.84 -2.84
N CYS A 51 -5.35 -18.98 -2.24
CA CYS A 51 -6.72 -19.35 -1.89
C CYS A 51 -7.13 -18.90 -0.48
N SER A 52 -6.24 -18.29 0.30
CA SER A 52 -6.52 -17.88 1.69
C SER A 52 -7.50 -16.71 1.81
N GLY A 53 -7.71 -15.94 0.74
CA GLY A 53 -8.45 -14.68 0.76
C GLY A 53 -7.66 -13.49 1.30
N GLU A 54 -6.38 -13.68 1.65
CA GLU A 54 -5.50 -12.59 2.12
C GLU A 54 -4.95 -11.73 0.98
N VAL A 55 -4.80 -12.32 -0.21
CA VAL A 55 -4.28 -11.62 -1.40
C VAL A 55 -5.43 -10.97 -2.16
N PHE A 56 -6.46 -11.75 -2.48
CA PHE A 56 -7.61 -11.31 -3.28
C PHE A 56 -8.89 -12.02 -2.83
N THR A 57 -10.01 -11.30 -2.86
CA THR A 57 -11.35 -11.86 -2.67
C THR A 57 -12.29 -11.36 -3.77
N GLU A 58 -13.42 -12.02 -3.97
CA GLU A 58 -14.47 -11.59 -4.90
C GLU A 58 -15.01 -10.17 -4.62
N PHE A 59 -14.82 -9.67 -3.40
CA PHE A 59 -15.28 -8.35 -2.97
C PHE A 59 -14.22 -7.24 -3.17
N THR A 60 -12.95 -7.58 -3.40
CA THR A 60 -11.82 -6.63 -3.41
C THR A 60 -12.03 -5.53 -4.45
N MET A 61 -12.32 -5.88 -5.71
CA MET A 61 -12.55 -4.89 -6.78
C MET A 61 -13.70 -3.94 -6.46
N ARG A 62 -14.80 -4.48 -5.94
CA ARG A 62 -15.98 -3.68 -5.59
C ARG A 62 -15.70 -2.74 -4.42
N ALA A 63 -14.96 -3.19 -3.42
CA ALA A 63 -14.54 -2.38 -2.29
C ALA A 63 -13.62 -1.23 -2.72
N GLU A 64 -12.68 -1.46 -3.63
CA GLU A 64 -11.81 -0.42 -4.21
C GLU A 64 -12.62 0.63 -4.96
N GLN A 65 -13.54 0.22 -5.83
CA GLN A 65 -14.42 1.14 -6.58
C GLN A 65 -15.28 2.01 -5.66
N GLN A 66 -15.84 1.43 -4.60
CA GLN A 66 -16.61 2.18 -3.60
C GLN A 66 -15.72 3.17 -2.83
N THR A 67 -14.52 2.75 -2.45
CA THR A 67 -13.56 3.59 -1.74
C THR A 67 -13.13 4.78 -2.61
N GLU A 68 -12.79 4.54 -3.88
CA GLU A 68 -12.47 5.59 -4.83
C GLU A 68 -13.61 6.60 -5.00
N ARG A 69 -14.84 6.09 -5.14
CA ARG A 69 -16.03 6.94 -5.25
C ARG A 69 -16.28 7.81 -4.01
N LEU A 70 -16.09 7.25 -2.81
CA LEU A 70 -16.34 7.95 -1.55
C LEU A 70 -15.23 8.95 -1.20
N THR A 71 -13.98 8.59 -1.45
CA THR A 71 -12.81 9.41 -1.07
C THR A 71 -12.37 10.38 -2.16
N GLN A 72 -12.80 10.16 -3.40
CA GLN A 72 -12.31 10.85 -4.60
C GLN A 72 -10.78 10.70 -4.79
N ILE A 73 -10.18 9.66 -4.20
CA ILE A 73 -8.76 9.32 -4.33
C ILE A 73 -8.65 8.18 -5.34
N PRO A 74 -7.93 8.36 -6.47
CA PRO A 74 -7.78 7.32 -7.47
C PRO A 74 -7.10 6.06 -6.90
N ILE A 75 -7.64 4.88 -7.22
CA ILE A 75 -7.07 3.58 -6.84
C ILE A 75 -6.66 2.84 -8.12
N ASP A 76 -5.40 2.38 -8.18
CA ASP A 76 -4.92 1.61 -9.32
C ASP A 76 -5.42 0.16 -9.26
N SER A 77 -6.56 -0.10 -9.88
CA SER A 77 -7.17 -1.43 -9.94
C SER A 77 -6.37 -2.45 -10.75
N ARG A 78 -5.34 -2.03 -11.51
CA ARG A 78 -4.46 -2.96 -12.23
C ARG A 78 -3.70 -3.87 -11.28
N ILE A 79 -3.37 -3.40 -10.08
CA ILE A 79 -2.72 -4.20 -9.04
C ILE A 79 -3.65 -5.35 -8.64
N THR A 80 -4.89 -5.05 -8.30
CA THR A 80 -5.90 -6.03 -7.91
C THR A 80 -6.21 -7.03 -9.03
N GLN A 81 -6.26 -6.55 -10.28
CA GLN A 81 -6.40 -7.45 -11.45
C GLN A 81 -5.19 -8.38 -11.62
N ALA A 82 -4.00 -7.92 -11.29
CA ALA A 82 -2.78 -8.74 -11.34
C ALA A 82 -2.77 -9.76 -10.19
N GLU A 83 -3.22 -9.38 -8.99
CA GLU A 83 -3.38 -10.28 -7.84
C GLU A 83 -4.37 -11.43 -8.15
N GLU A 84 -5.51 -11.12 -8.78
CA GLU A 84 -6.50 -12.11 -9.21
C GLU A 84 -5.94 -13.14 -10.20
N LYS A 85 -5.00 -12.72 -11.05
CA LYS A 85 -4.38 -13.53 -12.10
C LYS A 85 -3.13 -14.28 -11.66
N LEU A 86 -2.71 -14.17 -10.40
CA LEU A 86 -1.53 -14.85 -9.88
C LEU A 86 -1.65 -16.37 -10.06
N ARG A 87 -0.60 -16.95 -10.61
CA ARG A 87 -0.49 -18.40 -10.81
C ARG A 87 0.22 -19.02 -9.63
N PRO A 88 -0.26 -20.18 -9.13
CA PRO A 88 0.44 -20.92 -8.10
C PRO A 88 1.77 -21.47 -8.62
N GLY A 89 2.74 -21.58 -7.74
CA GLY A 89 4.05 -22.17 -8.01
C GLY A 89 4.56 -23.03 -6.86
N CYS A 90 5.76 -23.58 -7.06
CA CYS A 90 6.46 -24.33 -6.02
C CYS A 90 7.59 -23.47 -5.46
N PRO A 91 7.71 -23.37 -4.11
CA PRO A 91 8.78 -22.59 -3.48
C PRO A 91 10.21 -23.04 -3.79
N GLY A 92 10.38 -24.18 -4.48
CA GLY A 92 11.70 -24.76 -4.78
C GLY A 92 12.45 -24.11 -5.95
N ASP A 93 11.79 -23.24 -6.73
CA ASP A 93 12.38 -22.63 -7.93
C ASP A 93 12.98 -21.23 -7.66
N ILE A 94 13.27 -20.89 -6.40
CA ILE A 94 13.82 -19.59 -6.02
C ILE A 94 15.32 -19.57 -6.32
N ASP A 95 15.74 -18.76 -7.27
CA ASP A 95 17.15 -18.53 -7.60
C ASP A 95 17.77 -17.38 -6.77
N GLU A 96 19.11 -17.28 -6.81
CA GLU A 96 19.84 -16.24 -6.06
C GLU A 96 19.45 -14.82 -6.48
N ARG A 97 19.13 -14.61 -7.76
CA ARG A 97 18.70 -13.32 -8.27
C ARG A 97 17.36 -12.90 -7.65
N MET A 98 16.44 -13.83 -7.53
CA MET A 98 15.14 -13.59 -6.90
C MET A 98 15.29 -13.30 -5.40
N ILE A 99 16.14 -14.05 -4.70
CA ILE A 99 16.47 -13.76 -3.30
C ILE A 99 16.98 -12.34 -3.14
N TRP A 100 17.88 -11.93 -4.01
CA TRP A 100 18.41 -10.55 -4.00
C TRP A 100 17.32 -9.51 -4.23
N GLN A 101 16.42 -9.73 -5.19
CA GLN A 101 15.29 -8.83 -5.47
C GLN A 101 14.34 -8.72 -4.27
N ILE A 102 14.04 -9.84 -3.61
CA ILE A 102 13.21 -9.85 -2.38
C ILE A 102 13.90 -9.07 -1.26
N CYS A 103 15.20 -9.25 -1.06
CA CYS A 103 15.97 -8.50 -0.07
C CYS A 103 15.92 -6.98 -0.34
N GLN A 104 16.08 -6.55 -1.60
CA GLN A 104 15.97 -5.15 -1.99
C GLN A 104 14.57 -4.57 -1.73
N LEU A 105 13.52 -5.31 -2.06
CA LEU A 105 12.14 -4.94 -1.75
C LEU A 105 11.92 -4.77 -0.25
N ASN A 106 12.37 -5.74 0.56
CA ASN A 106 12.24 -5.69 2.00
C ASN A 106 12.96 -4.47 2.60
N GLN A 107 14.18 -4.16 2.15
CA GLN A 107 14.90 -2.97 2.59
C GLN A 107 14.13 -1.70 2.26
N ARG A 108 13.56 -1.59 1.06
CA ARG A 108 12.74 -0.44 0.67
C ARG A 108 11.47 -0.31 1.51
N VAL A 109 10.79 -1.42 1.79
CA VAL A 109 9.64 -1.45 2.70
C VAL A 109 10.02 -0.92 4.08
N LEU A 110 11.13 -1.38 4.66
CA LEU A 110 11.59 -0.93 5.97
C LEU A 110 11.92 0.56 6.00
N GLN A 111 12.55 1.10 4.95
CA GLN A 111 12.82 2.53 4.83
C GLN A 111 11.53 3.36 4.76
N LEU A 112 10.56 2.93 3.94
CA LEU A 112 9.27 3.61 3.83
C LEU A 112 8.47 3.54 5.13
N LEU A 113 8.46 2.39 5.81
CA LEU A 113 7.81 2.23 7.12
C LEU A 113 8.41 3.14 8.17
N SER A 114 9.73 3.25 8.24
CA SER A 114 10.41 4.16 9.15
C SER A 114 10.01 5.61 8.92
N GLY A 115 9.99 6.04 7.66
CA GLY A 115 9.55 7.39 7.28
C GLY A 115 8.07 7.64 7.59
N LEU A 116 7.19 6.67 7.31
CA LEU A 116 5.76 6.76 7.61
C LEU A 116 5.49 6.84 9.12
N ILE A 117 6.23 6.08 9.93
CA ILE A 117 6.14 6.15 11.40
C ILE A 117 6.51 7.55 11.89
N MET A 118 7.59 8.12 11.39
CA MET A 118 8.01 9.49 11.71
C MET A 118 6.94 10.50 11.33
N PHE A 119 6.37 10.38 10.14
CA PHE A 119 5.28 11.22 9.65
C PHE A 119 4.05 11.13 10.53
N LYS A 120 3.59 9.92 10.88
CA LYS A 120 2.45 9.72 11.78
C LYS A 120 2.69 10.31 13.18
N LYS A 121 3.92 10.18 13.71
CA LYS A 121 4.29 10.79 15.00
C LYS A 121 4.27 12.33 14.93
N GLN A 122 4.65 12.91 13.81
CA GLN A 122 4.55 14.36 13.59
C GLN A 122 3.09 14.80 13.59
N ILE A 123 2.22 14.14 12.79
CA ILE A 123 0.78 14.43 12.74
C ILE A 123 0.18 14.36 14.14
N LEU A 124 0.47 13.29 14.88
CA LEU A 124 -0.05 13.12 16.24
C LEU A 124 0.32 14.30 17.16
N ARG A 125 1.56 14.76 17.10
CA ARG A 125 2.01 15.93 17.87
C ARG A 125 1.30 17.22 17.46
N GLU A 126 1.07 17.42 16.16
CA GLU A 126 0.39 18.61 15.65
C GLU A 126 -1.10 18.62 16.03
N VAL A 127 -1.77 17.47 15.94
CA VAL A 127 -3.16 17.30 16.38
C VAL A 127 -3.30 17.51 17.89
N THR A 128 -2.44 16.87 18.69
CA THR A 128 -2.49 17.00 20.17
C THR A 128 -2.12 18.39 20.66
N SER A 129 -1.34 19.16 19.89
CA SER A 129 -1.03 20.56 20.20
C SER A 129 -2.03 21.58 19.62
N CYS A 130 -3.16 21.10 19.06
CA CYS A 130 -4.19 21.90 18.39
C CYS A 130 -3.68 22.77 17.24
N ARG A 131 -2.50 22.53 16.71
CA ARG A 131 -1.94 23.32 15.58
C ARG A 131 -2.59 23.02 14.25
N MET A 132 -3.01 21.78 14.04
CA MET A 132 -3.58 21.34 12.75
C MET A 132 -5.02 21.82 12.51
N TYR A 133 -5.74 22.23 13.57
CA TYR A 133 -7.14 22.69 13.48
C TYR A 133 -7.32 24.16 13.84
N ALA A 134 -6.23 24.87 14.13
CA ALA A 134 -6.28 26.29 14.54
C ALA A 134 -6.23 27.28 13.37
N ALA A 135 -6.12 26.79 12.13
CA ALA A 135 -6.03 27.59 10.91
C ALA A 135 -7.33 27.52 10.07
N GLY A 136 -8.49 27.44 10.75
CA GLY A 136 -9.81 27.49 10.14
C GLY A 136 -10.49 28.82 10.43
#